data_395a884f46ae7fd45d49626385482f28
#
_entry.id   395a884f46ae7fd45d49626385482f28
#
_cell.length_a   1.000
_cell.length_b   1.000
_cell.length_c   1.000
_cell.angle_alpha   90.00
_cell.angle_beta   90.00
_cell.angle_gamma   90.00
#
_symmetry.space_group_name_H-M   'P 1'
#
loop_
_entity.id
_entity.type
_entity.pdbx_description
1 polymer ?
#
loop_
_entity_poly.entity_id
_entity_poly.type
_entity_poly.pdbx_seq_one_letter_code
_entity_poly.pdbx_strand_id
1 'polypeptide(L)'
;MEVKYLDRTEIDRNAWNECVKSGSLNWVYAYFEYLDGVCYEQWGALVAFEGTKYAGVFPLPFRKKWGHIHYVYQPNFCQQLGVFGDFDTLSLEGYSTASFLKLIPQRFLRVHLSLHPFLGDVLGSKKKANFVIPAGFGPEKFNKDARKNLKNLSSVVYRETSDIWAVLKIYDEAWGRENMFTWANTYEGFEQSLILLDSEYYYAFNAFCDEEIIGAAVFLVSGDRLHYVCGGPTNKGREMGVVHGFIEHVCLKFPTHKIDLEGSSIPSVAQFYKKFNPEEEHFLRFEQNLRLWR
;
A
#
# COMPACT_ATOMS: atom_id res chain seq x y z
N MET A 1 -26.73 7.97 10.95
CA MET A 1 -25.66 8.14 9.92
C MET A 1 -26.18 7.65 8.58
N GLU A 2 -25.81 8.31 7.45
CA GLU A 2 -26.22 7.93 6.09
C GLU A 2 -24.98 7.63 5.25
N VAL A 3 -25.02 6.55 4.44
CA VAL A 3 -23.92 6.22 3.52
C VAL A 3 -24.38 6.47 2.09
N LYS A 4 -23.58 7.27 1.35
CA LYS A 4 -23.84 7.60 -0.07
C LYS A 4 -22.63 7.20 -0.92
N TYR A 5 -22.91 6.79 -2.16
CA TYR A 5 -21.88 6.72 -3.19
C TYR A 5 -21.69 8.12 -3.79
N LEU A 6 -20.43 8.53 -3.87
CA LEU A 6 -20.02 9.77 -4.57
C LEU A 6 -19.06 9.40 -5.70
N ASP A 7 -19.25 10.01 -6.86
CA ASP A 7 -18.21 10.01 -7.89
C ASP A 7 -17.04 10.92 -7.43
N ARG A 8 -15.83 10.66 -7.90
CA ARG A 8 -14.62 11.38 -7.48
C ARG A 8 -14.78 12.91 -7.52
N THR A 9 -15.48 13.45 -8.51
CA THR A 9 -15.70 14.89 -8.68
C THR A 9 -16.67 15.50 -7.67
N GLU A 10 -17.44 14.68 -6.96
CA GLU A 10 -18.40 15.10 -5.92
C GLU A 10 -17.79 15.05 -4.52
N ILE A 11 -16.57 14.45 -4.39
CA ILE A 11 -15.90 14.30 -3.11
C ILE A 11 -15.18 15.61 -2.76
N ASP A 12 -15.49 16.15 -1.57
CA ASP A 12 -14.69 17.23 -0.98
C ASP A 12 -13.34 16.67 -0.52
N ARG A 13 -12.26 17.09 -1.19
CA ARG A 13 -10.89 16.65 -0.93
C ARG A 13 -10.44 16.90 0.51
N ASN A 14 -10.78 18.07 1.05
CA ASN A 14 -10.35 18.44 2.39
C ASN A 14 -11.08 17.61 3.44
N ALA A 15 -12.42 17.47 3.32
CA ALA A 15 -13.21 16.63 4.20
C ALA A 15 -12.79 15.15 4.12
N TRP A 16 -12.41 14.66 2.93
CA TRP A 16 -11.90 13.33 2.71
C TRP A 16 -10.59 13.10 3.45
N ASN A 17 -9.59 13.94 3.21
CA ASN A 17 -8.27 13.82 3.82
C ASN A 17 -8.33 14.00 5.34
N GLU A 18 -9.18 14.90 5.84
CA GLU A 18 -9.42 15.06 7.28
C GLU A 18 -10.01 13.80 7.90
N CYS A 19 -10.99 13.16 7.24
CA CYS A 19 -11.58 11.89 7.69
C CYS A 19 -10.54 10.76 7.77
N VAL A 20 -9.64 10.65 6.79
CA VAL A 20 -8.56 9.67 6.79
C VAL A 20 -7.54 9.99 7.87
N LYS A 21 -7.08 11.24 7.95
CA LYS A 21 -6.03 11.70 8.86
C LYS A 21 -6.42 11.59 10.34
N SER A 22 -7.64 11.98 10.66
CA SER A 22 -8.17 11.96 12.03
C SER A 22 -8.80 10.61 12.41
N GLY A 23 -8.91 9.69 11.47
CA GLY A 23 -9.52 8.38 11.67
C GLY A 23 -8.64 7.38 12.41
N SER A 24 -9.18 6.19 12.66
CA SER A 24 -8.51 5.09 13.36
C SER A 24 -7.31 4.52 12.59
N LEU A 25 -7.30 4.70 11.27
CA LEU A 25 -6.19 4.34 10.37
C LEU A 25 -5.83 5.54 9.51
N ASN A 26 -4.66 6.09 9.75
CA ASN A 26 -4.09 7.15 8.93
C ASN A 26 -3.16 6.53 7.88
N TRP A 27 -3.73 5.85 6.87
CA TRP A 27 -2.93 5.19 5.83
C TRP A 27 -2.90 6.01 4.53
N VAL A 28 -1.68 6.20 4.02
CA VAL A 28 -1.41 6.96 2.79
C VAL A 28 -2.19 6.44 1.58
N TYR A 29 -2.50 5.14 1.52
CA TYR A 29 -3.28 4.53 0.45
C TYR A 29 -4.69 5.11 0.27
N ALA A 30 -5.24 5.72 1.31
CA ALA A 30 -6.57 6.33 1.29
C ALA A 30 -6.55 7.83 1.03
N TYR A 31 -5.40 8.50 1.01
CA TYR A 31 -5.35 9.92 0.71
C TYR A 31 -5.83 10.21 -0.71
N PHE A 32 -6.54 11.32 -0.87
CA PHE A 32 -7.14 11.72 -2.14
C PHE A 32 -6.10 11.81 -3.26
N GLU A 33 -4.97 12.42 -2.97
CA GLU A 33 -3.84 12.61 -3.88
C GLU A 33 -3.24 11.28 -4.32
N TYR A 34 -3.07 10.35 -3.37
CA TYR A 34 -2.54 9.03 -3.67
C TYR A 34 -3.46 8.24 -4.60
N LEU A 35 -4.76 8.26 -4.29
CA LEU A 35 -5.77 7.61 -5.12
C LEU A 35 -5.85 8.22 -6.52
N ASP A 36 -5.75 9.55 -6.63
CA ASP A 36 -5.76 10.23 -7.93
C ASP A 36 -4.64 9.76 -8.84
N GLY A 37 -3.43 9.61 -8.30
CA GLY A 37 -2.31 9.12 -9.08
C GLY A 37 -2.45 7.64 -9.43
N VAL A 38 -2.52 6.73 -8.45
CA VAL A 38 -2.54 5.27 -8.71
C VAL A 38 -3.78 4.81 -9.47
N CYS A 39 -4.87 5.56 -9.44
CA CYS A 39 -6.12 5.24 -10.12
C CYS A 39 -6.37 6.09 -11.37
N TYR A 40 -5.51 7.06 -11.71
CA TYR A 40 -5.73 8.00 -12.82
C TYR A 40 -7.10 8.70 -12.70
N GLU A 41 -7.42 9.18 -11.51
CA GLU A 41 -8.71 9.78 -11.17
C GLU A 41 -9.96 8.88 -11.43
N GLN A 42 -9.74 7.59 -11.78
CA GLN A 42 -10.82 6.63 -12.01
C GLN A 42 -11.19 5.91 -10.71
N TRP A 43 -11.79 6.63 -9.80
CA TRP A 43 -12.32 6.12 -8.55
C TRP A 43 -13.55 6.91 -8.11
N GLY A 44 -14.32 6.33 -7.24
CA GLY A 44 -15.38 6.94 -6.47
C GLY A 44 -15.35 6.37 -5.08
N ALA A 45 -16.33 6.65 -4.26
CA ALA A 45 -16.32 6.17 -2.88
C ALA A 45 -17.71 5.99 -2.30
N LEU A 46 -17.80 5.14 -1.28
CA LEU A 46 -18.89 5.22 -0.31
C LEU A 46 -18.44 6.12 0.83
N VAL A 47 -19.27 7.10 1.17
CA VAL A 47 -19.02 8.07 2.24
C VAL A 47 -20.12 7.99 3.27
N ALA A 48 -19.75 7.72 4.53
CA ALA A 48 -20.64 7.78 5.68
C ALA A 48 -20.67 9.19 6.23
N PHE A 49 -21.86 9.78 6.31
CA PHE A 49 -22.08 11.13 6.77
C PHE A 49 -22.63 11.15 8.19
N GLU A 50 -22.03 11.97 9.05
CA GLU A 50 -22.60 12.44 10.30
C GLU A 50 -22.94 13.92 10.16
N GLY A 51 -24.22 14.21 9.88
CA GLY A 51 -24.61 15.56 9.41
C GLY A 51 -23.95 15.89 8.07
N THR A 52 -23.05 16.87 8.05
CA THR A 52 -22.27 17.25 6.86
C THR A 52 -20.82 16.71 6.90
N LYS A 53 -20.39 16.14 8.03
CA LYS A 53 -19.03 15.64 8.22
C LYS A 53 -18.88 14.23 7.64
N TYR A 54 -17.73 13.94 7.06
CA TYR A 54 -17.34 12.57 6.68
C TYR A 54 -16.89 11.82 7.93
N ALA A 55 -17.64 10.81 8.35
CA ALA A 55 -17.34 9.96 9.48
C ALA A 55 -16.58 8.68 9.05
N GLY A 56 -16.78 8.28 7.80
CA GLY A 56 -16.09 7.15 7.21
C GLY A 56 -16.11 7.21 5.69
N VAL A 57 -15.02 6.74 5.08
CA VAL A 57 -14.83 6.76 3.63
C VAL A 57 -14.34 5.40 3.16
N PHE A 58 -14.85 4.90 2.04
CA PHE A 58 -14.43 3.66 1.44
C PHE A 58 -14.14 3.89 -0.05
N PRO A 59 -12.85 4.03 -0.44
CA PRO A 59 -12.47 4.24 -1.83
C PRO A 59 -12.79 3.01 -2.68
N LEU A 60 -13.30 3.26 -3.86
CA LEU A 60 -13.68 2.26 -4.87
C LEU A 60 -12.97 2.57 -6.20
N PRO A 61 -11.69 2.23 -6.33
CA PRO A 61 -10.99 2.31 -7.61
C PRO A 61 -11.69 1.45 -8.65
N PHE A 62 -11.95 1.97 -9.84
CA PHE A 62 -12.64 1.20 -10.86
C PHE A 62 -12.03 1.38 -12.24
N ARG A 63 -12.29 0.40 -13.10
CA ARG A 63 -11.98 0.45 -14.54
C ARG A 63 -13.23 0.15 -15.34
N LYS A 64 -13.21 0.65 -16.58
CA LYS A 64 -14.24 0.36 -17.57
C LYS A 64 -13.71 -0.63 -18.60
N LYS A 65 -14.44 -1.71 -18.85
CA LYS A 65 -14.17 -2.65 -19.92
C LYS A 65 -15.25 -2.49 -20.99
N TRP A 66 -14.85 -2.41 -22.25
CA TRP A 66 -15.73 -2.17 -23.40
C TRP A 66 -16.65 -0.93 -23.25
N GLY A 67 -16.15 0.10 -22.55
CA GLY A 67 -16.83 1.40 -22.38
C GLY A 67 -17.98 1.42 -21.36
N HIS A 68 -18.59 0.28 -21.03
CA HIS A 68 -19.80 0.23 -20.19
C HIS A 68 -19.76 -0.74 -19.01
N ILE A 69 -18.83 -1.68 -18.96
CA ILE A 69 -18.71 -2.62 -17.85
C ILE A 69 -17.76 -2.04 -16.82
N HIS A 70 -18.27 -1.68 -15.64
CA HIS A 70 -17.48 -1.18 -14.53
C HIS A 70 -17.11 -2.34 -13.59
N TYR A 71 -15.87 -2.34 -13.12
CA TYR A 71 -15.40 -3.26 -12.08
C TYR A 71 -14.45 -2.57 -11.13
N VAL A 72 -14.64 -2.83 -9.84
CA VAL A 72 -13.75 -2.34 -8.78
C VAL A 72 -12.53 -3.25 -8.72
N TYR A 73 -11.35 -2.67 -8.62
CA TYR A 73 -10.08 -3.41 -8.60
C TYR A 73 -9.12 -2.86 -7.53
N GLN A 74 -8.14 -3.68 -7.13
CA GLN A 74 -7.04 -3.24 -6.29
C GLN A 74 -5.98 -2.55 -7.15
N PRO A 75 -5.64 -1.28 -6.91
CA PRO A 75 -4.56 -0.61 -7.64
C PRO A 75 -3.20 -1.24 -7.30
N ASN A 76 -2.28 -1.20 -8.25
CA ASN A 76 -0.89 -1.51 -7.98
C ASN A 76 -0.30 -0.45 -7.03
N PHE A 77 0.74 -0.81 -6.30
CA PHE A 77 1.36 0.04 -5.26
C PHE A 77 0.40 0.48 -4.13
N CYS A 78 -0.72 -0.20 -4.01
CA CYS A 78 -1.69 0.00 -2.95
C CYS A 78 -2.07 -1.37 -2.38
N GLN A 79 -1.44 -1.76 -1.27
CA GLN A 79 -1.63 -3.12 -0.76
C GLN A 79 -3.03 -3.35 -0.21
N GLN A 80 -3.54 -2.41 0.59
CA GLN A 80 -4.79 -2.56 1.29
C GLN A 80 -5.64 -1.30 1.18
N LEU A 81 -6.91 -1.50 0.94
CA LEU A 81 -7.96 -0.50 1.05
C LEU A 81 -8.97 -0.95 2.12
N GLY A 82 -10.13 -0.35 2.14
CA GLY A 82 -11.19 -0.64 3.10
C GLY A 82 -11.89 0.63 3.53
N VAL A 83 -12.55 0.57 4.66
CA VAL A 83 -13.20 1.73 5.27
C VAL A 83 -12.20 2.45 6.15
N PHE A 84 -12.01 3.75 5.92
CA PHE A 84 -11.20 4.64 6.74
C PHE A 84 -12.10 5.64 7.46
N GLY A 85 -11.69 6.11 8.63
CA GLY A 85 -12.45 7.02 9.47
C GLY A 85 -12.45 6.58 10.92
N ASP A 86 -13.40 7.07 11.69
CA ASP A 86 -13.56 6.74 13.11
C ASP A 86 -14.30 5.39 13.26
N PHE A 87 -13.56 4.33 13.55
CA PHE A 87 -14.11 2.97 13.67
C PHE A 87 -15.03 2.80 14.86
N ASP A 88 -14.82 3.53 15.96
CA ASP A 88 -15.68 3.46 17.12
C ASP A 88 -17.05 4.04 16.79
N THR A 89 -17.09 5.23 16.21
CA THR A 89 -18.33 5.86 15.75
C THR A 89 -19.04 5.00 14.70
N LEU A 90 -18.33 4.48 13.70
CA LEU A 90 -18.90 3.61 12.67
C LEU A 90 -19.48 2.33 13.27
N SER A 91 -18.80 1.69 14.22
CA SER A 91 -19.24 0.46 14.88
C SER A 91 -20.46 0.69 15.75
N LEU A 92 -20.51 1.79 16.50
CA LEU A 92 -21.66 2.15 17.33
C LEU A 92 -22.93 2.38 16.48
N GLU A 93 -22.77 2.89 15.27
CA GLU A 93 -23.85 3.07 14.29
C GLU A 93 -24.17 1.76 13.50
N GLY A 94 -23.54 0.65 13.82
CA GLY A 94 -23.77 -0.65 13.20
C GLY A 94 -23.07 -0.86 11.86
N TYR A 95 -22.11 -0.01 11.49
CA TYR A 95 -21.35 -0.17 10.26
C TYR A 95 -20.13 -1.08 10.44
N SER A 96 -19.85 -1.85 9.42
CA SER A 96 -18.66 -2.71 9.27
C SER A 96 -18.20 -2.71 7.82
N THR A 97 -17.02 -3.21 7.54
CA THR A 97 -16.55 -3.40 6.15
C THR A 97 -17.57 -4.19 5.32
N ALA A 98 -18.18 -5.22 5.90
CA ALA A 98 -19.18 -6.03 5.23
C ALA A 98 -20.47 -5.24 4.89
N SER A 99 -20.88 -4.28 5.74
CA SER A 99 -22.04 -3.42 5.44
C SER A 99 -21.74 -2.45 4.30
N PHE A 100 -20.55 -1.85 4.25
CA PHE A 100 -20.14 -1.02 3.12
C PHE A 100 -20.10 -1.79 1.80
N LEU A 101 -19.57 -3.00 1.79
CA LEU A 101 -19.53 -3.84 0.58
C LEU A 101 -20.93 -4.10 0.00
N LYS A 102 -21.97 -4.21 0.84
CA LYS A 102 -23.36 -4.39 0.38
C LYS A 102 -23.93 -3.13 -0.29
N LEU A 103 -23.39 -1.96 0.02
CA LEU A 103 -23.81 -0.67 -0.52
C LEU A 103 -23.10 -0.30 -1.82
N ILE A 104 -22.13 -1.09 -2.28
CA ILE A 104 -21.46 -0.85 -3.56
C ILE A 104 -22.52 -0.85 -4.69
N PRO A 105 -22.57 0.21 -5.53
CA PRO A 105 -23.55 0.32 -6.59
C PRO A 105 -23.57 -0.87 -7.54
N GLN A 106 -24.75 -1.31 -7.96
CA GLN A 106 -24.94 -2.48 -8.84
C GLN A 106 -24.29 -2.35 -10.23
N ARG A 107 -23.95 -1.13 -10.63
CA ARG A 107 -23.20 -0.86 -11.87
C ARG A 107 -21.80 -1.50 -11.87
N PHE A 108 -21.23 -1.77 -10.70
CA PHE A 108 -19.95 -2.49 -10.58
C PHE A 108 -20.20 -3.99 -10.60
N LEU A 109 -19.96 -4.64 -11.74
CA LEU A 109 -20.26 -6.05 -11.95
C LEU A 109 -19.26 -6.98 -11.28
N ARG A 110 -18.10 -6.48 -10.89
CA ARG A 110 -17.06 -7.21 -10.18
C ARG A 110 -16.40 -6.33 -9.15
N VAL A 111 -16.11 -6.89 -7.98
CA VAL A 111 -15.32 -6.25 -6.94
C VAL A 111 -14.15 -7.17 -6.60
N HIS A 112 -12.93 -6.62 -6.66
CA HIS A 112 -11.73 -7.31 -6.28
C HIS A 112 -10.85 -6.34 -5.46
N LEU A 113 -10.82 -6.50 -4.15
CA LEU A 113 -10.10 -5.64 -3.23
C LEU A 113 -9.31 -6.45 -2.21
N SER A 114 -8.20 -5.88 -1.78
CA SER A 114 -7.48 -6.27 -0.58
C SER A 114 -7.89 -5.29 0.53
N LEU A 115 -8.50 -5.80 1.59
CA LEU A 115 -9.13 -5.00 2.64
C LEU A 115 -8.36 -5.18 3.95
N HIS A 116 -8.12 -4.09 4.66
CA HIS A 116 -7.66 -4.19 6.05
C HIS A 116 -8.77 -4.80 6.92
N PRO A 117 -8.43 -5.55 7.99
CA PRO A 117 -9.41 -6.29 8.78
C PRO A 117 -10.01 -5.48 9.94
N PHE A 118 -9.60 -4.23 10.15
CA PHE A 118 -9.83 -3.51 11.41
C PHE A 118 -11.28 -3.13 11.68
N LEU A 119 -12.12 -3.00 10.66
CA LEU A 119 -13.55 -2.77 10.81
C LEU A 119 -14.37 -4.06 10.55
N GLY A 120 -13.86 -5.19 11.07
CA GLY A 120 -14.52 -6.49 11.08
C GLY A 120 -14.22 -7.38 9.89
N ASP A 121 -14.46 -8.67 10.10
CA ASP A 121 -14.27 -9.70 9.09
C ASP A 121 -15.31 -9.62 7.97
N VAL A 122 -14.91 -10.06 6.78
CA VAL A 122 -15.77 -10.12 5.58
C VAL A 122 -15.98 -11.58 5.19
N LEU A 123 -17.22 -12.05 5.25
CA LEU A 123 -17.58 -13.41 4.86
C LEU A 123 -17.20 -13.67 3.40
N GLY A 124 -16.55 -14.81 3.15
CA GLY A 124 -16.09 -15.21 1.81
C GLY A 124 -14.75 -14.61 1.38
N SER A 125 -14.16 -13.72 2.18
CA SER A 125 -12.79 -13.26 1.94
C SER A 125 -11.75 -14.33 2.29
N LYS A 126 -10.55 -14.20 1.70
CA LYS A 126 -9.40 -15.05 2.00
C LYS A 126 -8.37 -14.25 2.80
N LYS A 127 -7.99 -14.74 3.97
CA LYS A 127 -6.88 -14.15 4.73
C LYS A 127 -5.56 -14.32 3.99
N LYS A 128 -4.78 -13.27 3.91
CA LYS A 128 -3.45 -13.22 3.30
C LYS A 128 -2.46 -12.69 4.31
N ALA A 129 -1.27 -13.29 4.37
CA ALA A 129 -0.23 -12.85 5.28
C ALA A 129 0.30 -11.46 4.88
N ASN A 130 0.57 -10.67 5.91
CA ASN A 130 1.31 -9.42 5.86
C ASN A 130 2.45 -9.50 6.87
N PHE A 131 3.63 -8.98 6.55
CA PHE A 131 4.81 -9.09 7.39
C PHE A 131 5.25 -7.71 7.88
N VAL A 132 5.22 -7.52 9.20
CA VAL A 132 5.50 -6.21 9.82
C VAL A 132 6.62 -6.35 10.83
N ILE A 133 7.71 -5.62 10.64
CA ILE A 133 8.79 -5.52 11.62
C ILE A 133 8.34 -4.54 12.70
N PRO A 134 8.31 -4.93 13.98
CA PRO A 134 7.90 -4.05 15.06
C PRO A 134 8.82 -2.83 15.22
N ALA A 135 8.28 -1.74 15.73
CA ALA A 135 9.07 -0.58 16.12
C ALA A 135 10.18 -0.97 17.14
N GLY A 136 11.33 -0.34 17.06
CA GLY A 136 12.48 -0.62 17.90
C GLY A 136 13.21 -1.93 17.57
N PHE A 137 12.91 -2.55 16.42
CA PHE A 137 13.68 -3.68 15.92
C PHE A 137 14.92 -3.18 15.17
N GLY A 138 16.10 -3.54 15.71
CA GLY A 138 17.36 -3.35 15.02
C GLY A 138 17.86 -4.66 14.39
N PRO A 139 18.99 -4.59 13.66
CA PRO A 139 19.56 -5.74 12.97
C PRO A 139 19.97 -6.90 13.90
N GLU A 140 20.17 -6.65 15.19
CA GLU A 140 20.45 -7.68 16.20
C GLU A 140 19.30 -8.68 16.38
N LYS A 141 18.06 -8.27 16.07
CA LYS A 141 16.86 -9.10 16.13
C LYS A 141 16.57 -9.86 14.83
N PHE A 142 17.27 -9.56 13.75
CA PHE A 142 17.15 -10.30 12.50
C PHE A 142 17.73 -11.71 12.64
N ASN A 143 17.29 -12.64 11.79
CA ASN A 143 17.82 -13.98 11.80
C ASN A 143 19.30 -14.02 11.38
N LYS A 144 19.96 -15.18 11.54
CA LYS A 144 21.39 -15.36 11.24
C LYS A 144 21.71 -15.06 9.78
N ASP A 145 20.81 -15.43 8.86
CA ASP A 145 21.05 -15.26 7.41
C ASP A 145 20.98 -13.78 7.00
N ALA A 146 20.00 -13.03 7.50
CA ALA A 146 19.94 -11.59 7.26
C ALA A 146 21.20 -10.90 7.82
N ARG A 147 21.56 -11.18 9.07
CA ARG A 147 22.76 -10.60 9.70
C ARG A 147 24.07 -10.96 8.96
N LYS A 148 24.14 -12.15 8.34
CA LYS A 148 25.29 -12.52 7.51
C LYS A 148 25.35 -11.67 6.24
N ASN A 149 24.21 -11.46 5.57
CA ASN A 149 24.14 -10.63 4.36
C ASN A 149 24.52 -9.17 4.66
N LEU A 150 24.07 -8.62 5.78
CA LEU A 150 24.39 -7.25 6.18
C LEU A 150 25.90 -7.00 6.33
N LYS A 151 26.69 -8.01 6.72
CA LYS A 151 28.15 -7.87 6.80
C LYS A 151 28.81 -7.58 5.45
N ASN A 152 28.20 -8.01 4.34
CA ASN A 152 28.70 -7.75 2.99
C ASN A 152 28.40 -6.33 2.51
N LEU A 153 27.63 -5.56 3.27
CA LEU A 153 27.13 -4.23 2.88
C LEU A 153 27.85 -3.10 3.63
N SER A 154 28.99 -3.38 4.30
CA SER A 154 29.72 -2.38 5.08
C SER A 154 30.26 -1.20 4.26
N SER A 155 30.44 -1.35 2.95
CA SER A 155 30.86 -0.29 2.02
C SER A 155 29.65 0.38 1.33
N VAL A 156 28.44 -0.07 1.59
CA VAL A 156 27.24 0.47 0.93
C VAL A 156 26.71 1.68 1.69
N VAL A 157 26.43 2.75 0.95
CA VAL A 157 25.87 4.00 1.50
C VAL A 157 24.45 4.17 0.96
N TYR A 158 23.50 4.43 1.87
CA TYR A 158 22.10 4.69 1.53
C TYR A 158 21.86 6.21 1.57
N ARG A 159 21.43 6.79 0.45
CA ARG A 159 21.15 8.23 0.33
C ARG A 159 19.71 8.44 -0.11
N GLU A 160 19.05 9.42 0.46
CA GLU A 160 17.72 9.84 -0.03
C GLU A 160 17.81 10.38 -1.45
N THR A 161 16.73 10.19 -2.19
CA THR A 161 16.59 10.68 -3.56
C THR A 161 15.17 11.20 -3.80
N SER A 162 15.04 12.22 -4.62
CA SER A 162 13.75 12.69 -5.15
C SER A 162 13.48 12.19 -6.58
N ASP A 163 14.45 11.50 -7.19
CA ASP A 163 14.30 10.95 -8.54
C ASP A 163 13.56 9.58 -8.47
N ILE A 164 12.25 9.69 -8.35
CA ILE A 164 11.36 8.51 -8.25
C ILE A 164 11.40 7.68 -9.54
N TRP A 165 11.53 8.35 -10.69
CA TRP A 165 11.59 7.63 -11.96
C TRP A 165 12.83 6.74 -12.07
N ALA A 166 13.97 7.20 -11.61
CA ALA A 166 15.18 6.37 -11.55
C ALA A 166 15.00 5.16 -10.62
N VAL A 167 14.31 5.33 -9.47
CA VAL A 167 13.98 4.22 -8.56
C VAL A 167 13.07 3.21 -9.25
N LEU A 168 12.01 3.68 -9.92
CA LEU A 168 11.06 2.82 -10.63
C LEU A 168 11.70 2.06 -11.79
N LYS A 169 12.66 2.68 -12.49
CA LYS A 169 13.43 2.02 -13.54
C LYS A 169 14.25 0.85 -13.00
N ILE A 170 14.94 1.04 -11.86
CA ILE A 170 15.67 -0.04 -11.19
C ILE A 170 14.71 -1.17 -10.74
N TYR A 171 13.54 -0.79 -10.21
CA TYR A 171 12.50 -1.75 -9.83
C TYR A 171 12.00 -2.56 -11.03
N ASP A 172 11.72 -1.90 -12.16
CA ASP A 172 11.28 -2.56 -13.40
C ASP A 172 12.35 -3.49 -13.98
N GLU A 173 13.61 -3.06 -14.03
CA GLU A 173 14.73 -3.90 -14.46
C GLU A 173 14.92 -5.14 -13.57
N ALA A 174 14.68 -4.99 -12.26
CA ALA A 174 14.81 -6.09 -11.30
C ALA A 174 13.66 -7.11 -11.38
N TRP A 175 12.43 -6.64 -11.58
CA TRP A 175 11.21 -7.44 -11.39
C TRP A 175 10.16 -7.31 -12.50
N GLY A 176 10.33 -6.41 -13.46
CA GLY A 176 9.32 -6.08 -14.47
C GLY A 176 8.88 -7.29 -15.30
N ARG A 177 9.79 -8.24 -15.58
CA ARG A 177 9.46 -9.48 -16.29
C ARG A 177 8.58 -10.44 -15.46
N GLU A 178 8.68 -10.38 -14.14
CA GLU A 178 7.90 -11.20 -13.22
C GLU A 178 6.55 -10.54 -12.90
N ASN A 179 6.49 -9.21 -13.01
CA ASN A 179 5.29 -8.41 -12.79
C ASN A 179 4.45 -8.28 -14.07
N MET A 180 4.18 -9.36 -14.77
CA MET A 180 3.43 -9.43 -16.04
C MET A 180 2.04 -8.77 -16.04
N PHE A 181 1.59 -8.24 -14.91
CA PHE A 181 0.32 -7.53 -14.74
C PHE A 181 0.46 -6.03 -14.59
N THR A 182 1.67 -5.47 -14.70
CA THR A 182 1.86 -4.02 -14.73
C THR A 182 1.43 -3.48 -16.09
N TRP A 183 0.31 -2.75 -16.10
CA TRP A 183 -0.13 -2.00 -17.26
C TRP A 183 0.89 -0.92 -17.56
N ALA A 184 1.09 -0.59 -18.83
CA ALA A 184 2.14 0.34 -19.30
C ALA A 184 2.26 1.65 -18.50
N ASN A 185 1.16 2.12 -17.90
CA ASN A 185 1.12 3.40 -17.18
C ASN A 185 1.20 3.26 -15.64
N THR A 186 1.36 2.05 -15.09
CA THR A 186 1.30 1.86 -13.62
C THR A 186 2.39 2.65 -12.87
N TYR A 187 3.58 2.73 -13.43
CA TYR A 187 4.69 3.47 -12.84
C TYR A 187 4.48 4.99 -12.88
N GLU A 188 3.94 5.50 -14.00
CA GLU A 188 3.58 6.91 -14.13
C GLU A 188 2.52 7.31 -13.10
N GLY A 189 1.50 6.47 -12.90
CA GLY A 189 0.47 6.72 -11.89
C GLY A 189 1.00 6.72 -10.47
N PHE A 190 1.95 5.84 -10.15
CA PHE A 190 2.59 5.83 -8.85
C PHE A 190 3.50 7.05 -8.64
N GLU A 191 4.32 7.40 -9.62
CA GLU A 191 5.12 8.62 -9.59
C GLU A 191 4.22 9.86 -9.40
N GLN A 192 3.15 9.96 -10.18
CA GLN A 192 2.17 11.04 -10.06
C GLN A 192 1.56 11.11 -8.65
N SER A 193 1.28 9.97 -8.02
CA SER A 193 0.81 9.94 -6.63
C SER A 193 1.80 10.58 -5.67
N LEU A 194 3.10 10.30 -5.83
CA LEU A 194 4.14 10.85 -4.97
C LEU A 194 4.38 12.34 -5.22
N ILE A 195 4.21 12.80 -6.48
CA ILE A 195 4.28 14.23 -6.82
C ILE A 195 3.12 15.01 -6.20
N LEU A 196 1.92 14.41 -6.15
CA LEU A 196 0.72 15.05 -5.59
C LEU A 196 0.70 15.04 -4.05
N LEU A 197 1.39 14.07 -3.43
CA LEU A 197 1.54 14.00 -1.98
C LEU A 197 2.61 14.98 -1.49
N ASP A 198 2.45 15.44 -0.24
CA ASP A 198 3.52 16.16 0.44
C ASP A 198 4.71 15.22 0.71
N SER A 199 5.93 15.77 0.71
CA SER A 199 7.18 15.00 0.85
C SER A 199 7.30 14.25 2.19
N GLU A 200 6.47 14.55 3.17
CA GLU A 200 6.44 13.84 4.45
C GLU A 200 5.80 12.43 4.36
N TYR A 201 5.07 12.14 3.27
CA TYR A 201 4.36 10.87 3.09
C TYR A 201 5.17 9.77 2.41
N TYR A 202 6.42 10.05 2.03
CA TYR A 202 7.28 9.00 1.49
C TYR A 202 8.77 9.28 1.69
N TYR A 203 9.56 8.20 1.63
CA TYR A 203 11.02 8.24 1.52
C TYR A 203 11.45 7.35 0.36
N ALA A 204 12.34 7.87 -0.47
CA ALA A 204 12.99 7.10 -1.50
C ALA A 204 14.50 7.11 -1.27
N PHE A 205 15.14 5.96 -1.48
CA PHE A 205 16.57 5.77 -1.23
C PHE A 205 17.24 5.11 -2.43
N ASN A 206 18.45 5.57 -2.74
CA ASN A 206 19.41 4.84 -3.56
C ASN A 206 20.50 4.24 -2.66
N ALA A 207 20.94 3.03 -2.98
CA ALA A 207 22.09 2.39 -2.37
C ALA A 207 23.30 2.49 -3.31
N PHE A 208 24.42 2.99 -2.79
CA PHE A 208 25.64 3.21 -3.55
C PHE A 208 26.77 2.29 -3.06
N CYS A 209 27.53 1.74 -4.00
CA CYS A 209 28.80 1.10 -3.78
C CYS A 209 29.83 1.68 -4.77
N ASP A 210 30.90 2.31 -4.26
CA ASP A 210 31.89 3.01 -5.10
C ASP A 210 31.25 4.02 -6.09
N GLU A 211 30.32 4.86 -5.58
CA GLU A 211 29.55 5.85 -6.34
C GLU A 211 28.60 5.26 -7.43
N GLU A 212 28.54 3.95 -7.59
CA GLU A 212 27.59 3.25 -8.46
C GLU A 212 26.29 2.96 -7.71
N ILE A 213 25.13 3.24 -8.32
CA ILE A 213 23.84 2.84 -7.76
C ILE A 213 23.67 1.33 -7.96
N ILE A 214 23.54 0.60 -6.83
CA ILE A 214 23.37 -0.85 -6.82
C ILE A 214 21.96 -1.30 -6.42
N GLY A 215 21.09 -0.37 -6.08
CA GLY A 215 19.69 -0.64 -5.76
C GLY A 215 18.95 0.62 -5.36
N ALA A 216 17.63 0.52 -5.34
CA ALA A 216 16.76 1.62 -4.94
C ALA A 216 15.50 1.10 -4.25
N ALA A 217 14.85 1.92 -3.43
CA ALA A 217 13.61 1.58 -2.72
C ALA A 217 12.76 2.80 -2.42
N VAL A 218 11.43 2.61 -2.36
CA VAL A 218 10.45 3.60 -1.88
C VAL A 218 9.70 3.02 -0.70
N PHE A 219 9.56 3.84 0.34
CA PHE A 219 8.74 3.60 1.51
C PHE A 219 7.68 4.68 1.63
N LEU A 220 6.42 4.30 1.81
CA LEU A 220 5.34 5.24 2.11
C LEU A 220 5.16 5.36 3.62
N VAL A 221 4.78 6.54 4.09
CA VAL A 221 4.58 6.85 5.51
C VAL A 221 3.11 6.90 5.83
N SER A 222 2.69 6.14 6.84
CA SER A 222 1.32 6.09 7.35
C SER A 222 1.35 6.13 8.89
N GLY A 223 1.31 7.33 9.46
CA GLY A 223 1.44 7.49 10.91
C GLY A 223 2.76 6.91 11.45
N ASP A 224 2.70 5.87 12.26
CA ASP A 224 3.84 5.16 12.84
C ASP A 224 4.34 3.97 11.99
N ARG A 225 3.91 3.87 10.73
CA ARG A 225 4.19 2.74 9.82
C ARG A 225 4.85 3.20 8.53
N LEU A 226 5.91 2.54 8.13
CA LEU A 226 6.57 2.69 6.84
C LEU A 226 6.26 1.45 5.98
N HIS A 227 5.64 1.64 4.83
CA HIS A 227 5.31 0.57 3.89
C HIS A 227 6.42 0.45 2.84
N TYR A 228 7.05 -0.71 2.72
CA TYR A 228 8.01 -1.02 1.67
C TYR A 228 7.28 -1.34 0.36
N VAL A 229 6.95 -0.31 -0.39
CA VAL A 229 6.03 -0.42 -1.54
C VAL A 229 6.71 -0.95 -2.78
N CYS A 230 7.91 -0.48 -3.05
CA CYS A 230 8.71 -0.99 -4.15
C CYS A 230 10.20 -0.83 -3.85
N GLY A 231 11.00 -1.69 -4.45
CA GLY A 231 12.45 -1.62 -4.39
C GLY A 231 13.07 -2.78 -5.14
N GLY A 232 14.25 -2.55 -5.66
CA GLY A 232 14.96 -3.55 -6.45
C GLY A 232 16.46 -3.36 -6.40
N PRO A 233 17.22 -4.46 -6.55
CA PRO A 233 18.64 -4.44 -6.74
C PRO A 233 19.00 -4.37 -8.22
N THR A 234 20.13 -3.75 -8.55
CA THR A 234 20.85 -4.09 -9.79
C THR A 234 21.46 -5.50 -9.69
N ASN A 235 22.09 -6.00 -10.75
CA ASN A 235 22.76 -7.30 -10.69
C ASN A 235 23.83 -7.32 -9.58
N LYS A 236 24.68 -6.30 -9.50
CA LYS A 236 25.69 -6.14 -8.43
C LYS A 236 25.05 -6.07 -7.05
N GLY A 237 23.98 -5.31 -6.90
CA GLY A 237 23.24 -5.19 -5.65
C GLY A 237 22.58 -6.50 -5.23
N ARG A 238 22.11 -7.32 -6.19
CA ARG A 238 21.56 -8.66 -5.92
C ARG A 238 22.61 -9.61 -5.34
N GLU A 239 23.80 -9.63 -5.93
CA GLU A 239 24.93 -10.42 -5.45
C GLU A 239 25.35 -10.00 -4.03
N MET A 240 25.35 -8.71 -3.75
CA MET A 240 25.67 -8.16 -2.44
C MET A 240 24.54 -8.32 -1.40
N GLY A 241 23.31 -8.55 -1.84
CA GLY A 241 22.13 -8.64 -0.96
C GLY A 241 21.60 -7.28 -0.48
N VAL A 242 21.69 -6.24 -1.31
CA VAL A 242 21.43 -4.83 -0.96
C VAL A 242 20.04 -4.58 -0.33
N VAL A 243 19.03 -5.39 -0.68
CA VAL A 243 17.68 -5.24 -0.10
C VAL A 243 17.67 -5.48 1.41
N HIS A 244 18.56 -6.34 1.95
CA HIS A 244 18.69 -6.49 3.41
C HIS A 244 19.11 -5.18 4.07
N GLY A 245 20.00 -4.42 3.41
CA GLY A 245 20.48 -3.15 3.93
C GLY A 245 19.44 -2.02 3.85
N PHE A 246 18.54 -2.00 2.87
CA PHE A 246 17.42 -1.05 2.88
C PHE A 246 16.55 -1.26 4.11
N ILE A 247 16.23 -2.51 4.46
CA ILE A 247 15.40 -2.82 5.63
C ILE A 247 16.15 -2.44 6.91
N GLU A 248 17.45 -2.78 7.03
CA GLU A 248 18.28 -2.34 8.16
C GLU A 248 18.30 -0.81 8.27
N HIS A 249 18.58 -0.12 7.15
CA HIS A 249 18.69 1.33 7.12
C HIS A 249 17.42 2.02 7.65
N VAL A 250 16.24 1.60 7.20
CA VAL A 250 14.99 2.21 7.66
C VAL A 250 14.64 1.84 9.09
N CYS A 251 14.95 0.63 9.56
CA CYS A 251 14.79 0.27 10.97
C CYS A 251 15.65 1.17 11.88
N LEU A 252 16.88 1.47 11.48
CA LEU A 252 17.79 2.33 12.25
C LEU A 252 17.43 3.82 12.14
N LYS A 253 17.01 4.28 10.97
CA LYS A 253 16.65 5.69 10.71
C LYS A 253 15.32 6.05 11.37
N PHE A 254 14.37 5.12 11.44
CA PHE A 254 13.02 5.32 11.98
C PHE A 254 12.70 4.35 13.12
N PRO A 255 13.39 4.42 14.25
CA PRO A 255 13.27 3.39 15.31
C PRO A 255 11.91 3.37 15.99
N THR A 256 11.10 4.41 15.85
CA THR A 256 9.75 4.48 16.40
C THR A 256 8.67 3.97 15.46
N HIS A 257 9.02 3.64 14.21
CA HIS A 257 8.08 3.18 13.20
C HIS A 257 8.13 1.66 13.03
N LYS A 258 6.99 1.08 12.76
CA LYS A 258 6.86 -0.28 12.22
C LYS A 258 7.25 -0.28 10.75
N ILE A 259 7.94 -1.31 10.29
CA ILE A 259 8.25 -1.47 8.87
C ILE A 259 7.36 -2.56 8.29
N ASP A 260 6.40 -2.14 7.49
CA ASP A 260 5.50 -3.04 6.77
C ASP A 260 6.17 -3.49 5.47
N LEU A 261 6.54 -4.77 5.40
CA LEU A 261 7.18 -5.37 4.23
C LEU A 261 6.15 -5.71 3.15
N GLU A 262 4.91 -5.40 3.43
CA GLU A 262 3.77 -5.82 2.66
C GLU A 262 3.68 -7.34 2.51
N GLY A 263 2.56 -7.89 2.21
CA GLY A 263 2.45 -9.34 2.09
C GLY A 263 2.91 -9.82 0.72
N SER A 264 3.39 -11.04 0.65
CA SER A 264 3.65 -11.68 -0.64
C SER A 264 2.96 -13.03 -0.75
N SER A 265 2.27 -13.24 -1.86
CA SER A 265 1.79 -14.56 -2.27
C SER A 265 2.88 -15.39 -2.96
N ILE A 266 4.05 -14.80 -3.24
CA ILE A 266 5.21 -15.46 -3.82
C ILE A 266 6.03 -16.09 -2.70
N PRO A 267 6.18 -17.44 -2.64
CA PRO A 267 6.82 -18.11 -1.51
C PRO A 267 8.26 -17.65 -1.24
N SER A 268 9.04 -17.39 -2.29
CA SER A 268 10.43 -16.91 -2.15
C SER A 268 10.53 -15.53 -1.49
N VAL A 269 9.59 -14.62 -1.83
CA VAL A 269 9.52 -13.28 -1.23
C VAL A 269 9.07 -13.38 0.23
N ALA A 270 8.06 -14.19 0.53
CA ALA A 270 7.65 -14.44 1.91
C ALA A 270 8.78 -15.03 2.77
N GLN A 271 9.56 -15.97 2.22
CA GLN A 271 10.75 -16.52 2.90
C GLN A 271 11.84 -15.44 3.11
N PHE A 272 12.01 -14.54 2.15
CA PHE A 272 12.93 -13.41 2.31
C PHE A 272 12.49 -12.49 3.46
N TYR A 273 11.23 -12.11 3.53
CA TYR A 273 10.69 -11.25 4.60
C TYR A 273 10.83 -11.89 5.99
N LYS A 274 10.61 -13.19 6.11
CA LYS A 274 10.77 -13.92 7.38
C LYS A 274 12.19 -13.86 7.95
N LYS A 275 13.21 -13.49 7.15
CA LYS A 275 14.59 -13.30 7.65
C LYS A 275 14.74 -12.13 8.61
N PHE A 276 13.83 -11.18 8.59
CA PHE A 276 13.82 -10.02 9.47
C PHE A 276 13.04 -10.26 10.78
N ASN A 277 12.55 -11.49 11.01
CA ASN A 277 11.72 -11.87 12.16
C ASN A 277 10.50 -10.94 12.36
N PRO A 278 9.72 -10.66 11.30
CA PRO A 278 8.54 -9.84 11.40
C PRO A 278 7.43 -10.53 12.20
N GLU A 279 6.51 -9.76 12.71
CA GLU A 279 5.19 -10.23 13.11
C GLU A 279 4.34 -10.49 11.87
N GLU A 280 3.51 -11.53 11.92
CA GLU A 280 2.58 -11.84 10.84
C GLU A 280 1.21 -11.24 11.16
N GLU A 281 0.86 -10.20 10.44
CA GLU A 281 -0.49 -9.65 10.37
C GLU A 281 -1.25 -10.32 9.20
N HIS A 282 -2.49 -9.93 8.97
CA HIS A 282 -3.22 -10.39 7.80
C HIS A 282 -4.10 -9.28 7.21
N PHE A 283 -4.37 -9.39 5.92
CA PHE A 283 -5.39 -8.64 5.22
C PHE A 283 -6.40 -9.59 4.55
N LEU A 284 -7.53 -9.05 4.13
CA LEU A 284 -8.64 -9.82 3.57
C LEU A 284 -8.71 -9.61 2.06
N ARG A 285 -8.46 -10.67 1.29
CA ARG A 285 -8.68 -10.62 -0.15
C ARG A 285 -10.14 -10.96 -0.44
N PHE A 286 -10.87 -9.94 -0.90
CA PHE A 286 -12.27 -10.03 -1.24
C PHE A 286 -12.45 -10.04 -2.76
N GLU A 287 -13.17 -11.04 -3.24
CA GLU A 287 -13.52 -11.18 -4.65
C GLU A 287 -15.00 -11.51 -4.76
N GLN A 288 -15.75 -10.66 -5.43
CA GLN A 288 -17.16 -10.89 -5.73
C GLN A 288 -17.44 -10.57 -7.18
N ASN A 289 -18.01 -11.55 -7.90
CA ASN A 289 -18.62 -11.32 -9.20
C ASN A 289 -20.07 -10.93 -8.93
N LEU A 290 -20.38 -9.65 -9.03
CA LEU A 290 -21.71 -9.14 -8.83
C LEU A 290 -22.54 -9.36 -10.10
N ARG A 291 -23.35 -10.42 -10.09
CA ARG A 291 -24.64 -10.49 -10.75
C ARG A 291 -24.70 -10.31 -12.27
N LEU A 292 -24.25 -11.31 -12.97
CA LEU A 292 -24.83 -11.55 -14.30
C LEU A 292 -26.13 -12.39 -14.22
N TRP A 293 -26.57 -12.82 -13.02
CA TRP A 293 -27.71 -13.71 -12.84
C TRP A 293 -28.53 -13.36 -11.59
N ARG A 294 -29.51 -12.52 -11.77
CA ARG A 294 -30.83 -12.58 -11.11
C ARG A 294 -31.86 -11.87 -11.96
#